data_1fe4cd1fe6080d2624c366ffb3517571
#
_entry.id   1fe4cd1fe6080d2624c366ffb3517571
#
_cell.length_a   1.000
_cell.length_b   1.000
_cell.length_c   1.000
_cell.angle_alpha   90.00
_cell.angle_beta   90.00
_cell.angle_gamma   90.00
#
_symmetry.space_group_name_H-M   'P 1'
#
loop_
_entity.id
_entity.type
_entity.pdbx_description
1 polymer ?
#
loop_
_entity_poly.entity_id
_entity_poly.type
_entity_poly.pdbx_seq_one_letter_code
_entity_poly.pdbx_strand_id
1 'polypeptide(L)'
;MKKVCAVMMSLLAVMMVTFSAAAADKYSINRNDLPQAAQEFLTKHFPKARVSMVKTDTHLLRPTDYDVKLVNGTKIEFNKKGQWTSVDCKTKAVPEGIILKPIRTYVKKNFPETFIVSIEKESTYFEVELNDGVELKFDRLGGFKSMKMDD
;
A
#
# COMPACT_ATOMS: atom_id res chain seq x y z
N MET A 1 -35.97 0.37 70.79
CA MET A 1 -35.33 -0.76 70.10
C MET A 1 -35.37 -0.46 68.59
N LYS A 2 -34.35 0.00 68.12
CA LYS A 2 -34.31 0.48 66.74
C LYS A 2 -33.54 -0.52 65.92
N LYS A 3 -34.23 -1.23 65.05
CA LYS A 3 -33.60 -2.11 64.08
C LYS A 3 -33.13 -1.26 62.93
N VAL A 4 -31.83 -1.09 62.86
CA VAL A 4 -31.15 -0.44 61.71
C VAL A 4 -31.04 -1.49 60.63
N CYS A 5 -31.90 -1.40 59.62
CA CYS A 5 -31.69 -2.15 58.37
C CYS A 5 -30.52 -1.50 57.62
N ALA A 6 -29.40 -2.15 57.74
CA ALA A 6 -28.28 -1.83 56.85
C ALA A 6 -28.62 -2.35 55.45
N VAL A 7 -29.07 -1.43 54.61
CA VAL A 7 -29.15 -1.69 53.17
C VAL A 7 -27.74 -1.67 52.64
N MET A 8 -27.16 -2.83 52.53
CA MET A 8 -25.95 -3.01 51.74
C MET A 8 -26.31 -2.82 50.26
N MET A 9 -26.19 -1.62 49.78
CA MET A 9 -26.10 -1.36 48.35
C MET A 9 -24.74 -1.90 47.86
N SER A 10 -24.78 -3.14 47.41
CA SER A 10 -23.66 -3.66 46.61
C SER A 10 -23.63 -2.92 45.29
N LEU A 11 -22.73 -1.94 45.25
CA LEU A 11 -22.37 -1.26 44.03
C LEU A 11 -21.59 -2.27 43.16
N LEU A 12 -22.34 -3.00 42.31
CA LEU A 12 -21.73 -3.81 41.26
C LEU A 12 -21.16 -2.83 40.26
N ALA A 13 -19.91 -2.45 40.47
CA ALA A 13 -19.11 -1.77 39.46
C ALA A 13 -18.88 -2.78 38.32
N VAL A 14 -19.79 -2.75 37.36
CA VAL A 14 -19.54 -3.38 36.05
C VAL A 14 -18.42 -2.59 35.42
N MET A 15 -17.19 -3.05 35.64
CA MET A 15 -16.06 -2.68 34.79
C MET A 15 -16.40 -3.17 33.40
N MET A 16 -16.97 -2.30 32.59
CA MET A 16 -16.93 -2.44 31.14
C MET A 16 -15.47 -2.34 30.73
N VAL A 17 -14.82 -3.48 30.66
CA VAL A 17 -13.58 -3.61 29.92
C VAL A 17 -13.99 -3.38 28.48
N THR A 18 -13.87 -2.13 28.02
CA THR A 18 -13.89 -1.84 26.60
C THR A 18 -12.65 -2.49 26.02
N PHE A 19 -12.81 -3.71 25.51
CA PHE A 19 -11.85 -4.29 24.59
C PHE A 19 -11.86 -3.36 23.38
N SER A 20 -10.99 -2.38 23.36
CA SER A 20 -10.56 -1.76 22.13
C SER A 20 -9.86 -2.87 21.36
N ALA A 21 -10.59 -3.53 20.47
CA ALA A 21 -9.98 -4.34 19.43
C ALA A 21 -9.21 -3.36 18.55
N ALA A 22 -7.99 -3.03 18.96
CA ALA A 22 -7.04 -2.39 18.09
C ALA A 22 -6.88 -3.35 16.91
N ALA A 23 -7.27 -2.89 15.72
CA ALA A 23 -7.00 -3.63 14.50
C ALA A 23 -5.47 -3.77 14.43
N ALA A 24 -4.97 -4.97 14.72
CA ALA A 24 -3.55 -5.25 14.72
C ALA A 24 -3.12 -5.60 13.29
N ASP A 25 -2.05 -4.98 12.81
CA ASP A 25 -1.40 -5.35 11.57
C ASP A 25 -1.03 -6.83 11.61
N LYS A 26 -1.39 -7.56 10.57
CA LYS A 26 -1.03 -8.97 10.40
C LYS A 26 0.16 -9.07 9.45
N TYR A 27 1.19 -9.78 9.87
CA TYR A 27 2.40 -10.04 9.08
C TYR A 27 2.48 -11.51 8.67
N SER A 28 2.91 -11.75 7.43
CA SER A 28 3.11 -13.07 6.85
C SER A 28 4.26 -13.03 5.83
N ILE A 29 4.77 -14.19 5.45
CA ILE A 29 5.65 -14.37 4.29
C ILE A 29 4.97 -15.17 3.18
N ASN A 30 3.70 -15.52 3.38
CA ASN A 30 2.97 -16.38 2.48
C ASN A 30 2.23 -15.53 1.43
N ARG A 31 2.59 -15.71 0.18
CA ARG A 31 1.94 -15.08 -0.97
C ARG A 31 0.44 -15.39 -1.07
N ASN A 32 0.03 -16.57 -0.59
CA ASN A 32 -1.38 -17.00 -0.64
C ASN A 32 -2.30 -16.21 0.31
N ASP A 33 -1.71 -15.42 1.22
CA ASP A 33 -2.48 -14.52 2.09
C ASP A 33 -2.95 -13.25 1.36
N LEU A 34 -2.47 -13.03 0.12
CA LEU A 34 -2.90 -11.93 -0.73
C LEU A 34 -4.17 -12.30 -1.52
N PRO A 35 -5.00 -11.31 -1.88
CA PRO A 35 -6.06 -11.51 -2.86
C PRO A 35 -5.53 -12.09 -4.17
N GLN A 36 -6.33 -12.89 -4.87
CA GLN A 36 -5.92 -13.55 -6.11
C GLN A 36 -5.35 -12.56 -7.14
N ALA A 37 -5.98 -11.41 -7.33
CA ALA A 37 -5.52 -10.39 -8.27
C ALA A 37 -4.09 -9.89 -7.95
N ALA A 38 -3.74 -9.75 -6.67
CA ALA A 38 -2.38 -9.39 -6.25
C ALA A 38 -1.39 -10.52 -6.52
N GLN A 39 -1.78 -11.78 -6.29
CA GLN A 39 -0.94 -12.94 -6.62
C GLN A 39 -0.65 -13.03 -8.13
N GLU A 40 -1.68 -12.80 -8.96
CA GLU A 40 -1.54 -12.77 -10.42
C GLU A 40 -0.64 -11.62 -10.89
N PHE A 41 -0.80 -10.44 -10.29
CA PHE A 41 0.06 -9.29 -10.56
C PHE A 41 1.55 -9.60 -10.26
N LEU A 42 1.84 -10.19 -9.11
CA LEU A 42 3.20 -10.61 -8.76
C LEU A 42 3.76 -11.65 -9.74
N THR A 43 2.93 -12.63 -10.14
CA THR A 43 3.33 -13.65 -11.12
C THR A 43 3.66 -13.04 -12.47
N LYS A 44 2.86 -12.08 -12.92
CA LYS A 44 3.02 -11.44 -14.22
C LYS A 44 4.22 -10.50 -14.29
N HIS A 45 4.41 -9.67 -13.26
CA HIS A 45 5.38 -8.57 -13.31
C HIS A 45 6.67 -8.84 -12.53
N PHE A 46 6.64 -9.76 -11.58
CA PHE A 46 7.76 -10.14 -10.72
C PHE A 46 7.92 -11.67 -10.59
N PRO A 47 7.98 -12.39 -11.72
CA PRO A 47 7.87 -13.87 -11.72
C PRO A 47 9.01 -14.58 -10.97
N LYS A 48 10.18 -13.96 -10.89
CA LYS A 48 11.37 -14.52 -10.22
C LYS A 48 11.57 -14.01 -8.81
N ALA A 49 10.76 -13.05 -8.35
CA ALA A 49 10.93 -12.44 -7.05
C ALA A 49 10.20 -13.25 -5.97
N ARG A 50 10.87 -13.41 -4.83
CA ARG A 50 10.28 -14.02 -3.64
C ARG A 50 9.74 -12.94 -2.71
N VAL A 51 8.61 -13.22 -2.07
CA VAL A 51 8.02 -12.37 -1.04
C VAL A 51 8.84 -12.54 0.24
N SER A 52 9.28 -11.42 0.81
CA SER A 52 9.95 -11.39 2.12
C SER A 52 8.99 -10.98 3.23
N MET A 53 7.93 -10.26 2.91
CA MET A 53 6.91 -9.83 3.87
C MET A 53 5.60 -9.48 3.15
N VAL A 54 4.49 -9.87 3.75
CA VAL A 54 3.15 -9.37 3.48
C VAL A 54 2.64 -8.76 4.77
N LYS A 55 2.35 -7.47 4.76
CA LYS A 55 1.65 -6.78 5.84
C LYS A 55 0.20 -6.60 5.40
N THR A 56 -0.74 -7.07 6.21
CA THR A 56 -2.17 -6.80 6.03
C THR A 56 -2.57 -5.75 7.04
N ASP A 57 -2.95 -4.59 6.55
CA ASP A 57 -3.39 -3.46 7.35
C ASP A 57 -4.91 -3.45 7.42
N THR A 58 -5.44 -3.81 8.59
CA THR A 58 -6.89 -3.87 8.84
C THR A 58 -7.28 -2.78 9.82
N HIS A 59 -7.86 -1.71 9.33
CA HIS A 59 -8.44 -0.66 10.15
C HIS A 59 -9.96 -0.78 10.20
N LEU A 60 -10.54 -0.58 11.39
CA LEU A 60 -12.01 -0.63 11.62
C LEU A 60 -12.79 0.34 10.72
N LEU A 61 -12.16 1.45 10.27
CA LEU A 61 -12.80 2.52 9.52
C LEU A 61 -12.15 2.79 8.15
N ARG A 62 -11.14 1.99 7.76
CA ARG A 62 -10.45 2.09 6.47
C ARG A 62 -10.52 0.76 5.73
N PRO A 63 -10.46 0.78 4.40
CA PRO A 63 -10.31 -0.45 3.63
C PRO A 63 -9.05 -1.22 4.06
N THR A 64 -9.11 -2.53 4.02
CA THR A 64 -7.93 -3.40 4.19
C THR A 64 -6.98 -3.15 3.03
N ASP A 65 -5.72 -2.90 3.33
CA ASP A 65 -4.65 -2.74 2.35
C ASP A 65 -3.58 -3.82 2.59
N TYR A 66 -2.78 -4.08 1.58
CA TYR A 66 -1.69 -5.07 1.65
C TYR A 66 -0.39 -4.44 1.19
N ASP A 67 0.62 -4.45 2.07
CA ASP A 67 1.98 -4.03 1.76
C ASP A 67 2.84 -5.28 1.53
N VAL A 68 3.38 -5.42 0.35
CA VAL A 68 4.25 -6.52 -0.02
C VAL A 68 5.68 -6.03 -0.18
N LYS A 69 6.61 -6.69 0.49
CA LYS A 69 8.04 -6.50 0.27
C LYS A 69 8.64 -7.74 -0.38
N LEU A 70 9.36 -7.55 -1.46
CA LEU A 70 10.10 -8.61 -2.14
C LEU A 70 11.54 -8.69 -1.59
N VAL A 71 12.17 -9.84 -1.74
CA VAL A 71 13.55 -10.08 -1.28
C VAL A 71 14.56 -9.12 -1.92
N ASN A 72 14.29 -8.66 -3.14
CA ASN A 72 15.13 -7.68 -3.85
C ASN A 72 14.93 -6.23 -3.38
N GLY A 73 14.11 -5.98 -2.35
CA GLY A 73 13.82 -4.66 -1.79
C GLY A 73 12.62 -3.94 -2.41
N THR A 74 12.06 -4.43 -3.52
CA THR A 74 10.85 -3.86 -4.14
C THR A 74 9.69 -3.88 -3.13
N LYS A 75 8.96 -2.76 -3.04
CA LYS A 75 7.72 -2.63 -2.27
C LYS A 75 6.55 -2.46 -3.22
N ILE A 76 5.46 -3.15 -2.93
CA ILE A 76 4.23 -3.07 -3.72
C ILE A 76 3.06 -2.97 -2.75
N GLU A 77 2.18 -2.00 -3.00
CA GLU A 77 0.96 -1.83 -2.25
C GLU A 77 -0.25 -2.23 -3.08
N PHE A 78 -1.18 -2.91 -2.44
CA PHE A 78 -2.45 -3.34 -3.04
C PHE A 78 -3.62 -2.90 -2.17
N ASN A 79 -4.72 -2.52 -2.79
CA ASN A 79 -5.97 -2.32 -2.09
C ASN A 79 -6.61 -3.65 -1.69
N LYS A 80 -7.71 -3.61 -0.95
CA LYS A 80 -8.43 -4.82 -0.49
C LYS A 80 -8.89 -5.76 -1.60
N LYS A 81 -9.00 -5.28 -2.85
CA LYS A 81 -9.35 -6.09 -4.02
C LYS A 81 -8.14 -6.73 -4.69
N GLY A 82 -6.94 -6.48 -4.19
CA GLY A 82 -5.69 -6.92 -4.80
C GLY A 82 -5.25 -6.13 -6.03
N GLN A 83 -5.82 -4.94 -6.24
CA GLN A 83 -5.37 -4.02 -7.28
C GLN A 83 -4.21 -3.20 -6.75
N TRP A 84 -3.11 -3.12 -7.51
CA TRP A 84 -1.96 -2.35 -7.10
C TRP A 84 -2.24 -0.84 -7.03
N THR A 85 -1.66 -0.19 -6.05
CA THR A 85 -1.74 1.26 -5.83
C THR A 85 -0.37 1.91 -5.84
N SER A 86 0.68 1.19 -5.46
CA SER A 86 2.06 1.68 -5.47
C SER A 86 3.03 0.55 -5.84
N VAL A 87 4.06 0.87 -6.61
CA VAL A 87 5.20 0.00 -6.92
C VAL A 87 6.48 0.81 -6.81
N ASP A 88 7.34 0.46 -5.86
CA ASP A 88 8.64 1.09 -5.62
C ASP A 88 9.75 0.05 -5.76
N CYS A 89 10.48 0.11 -6.85
CA CYS A 89 11.60 -0.78 -7.19
C CYS A 89 12.96 -0.26 -6.68
N LYS A 90 12.98 0.82 -5.90
CA LYS A 90 14.18 1.45 -5.34
C LYS A 90 15.13 1.98 -6.44
N THR A 91 16.12 1.20 -6.79
CA THR A 91 17.14 1.55 -7.77
C THR A 91 16.97 0.85 -9.11
N LYS A 92 15.93 0.03 -9.26
CA LYS A 92 15.65 -0.73 -10.48
C LYS A 92 14.44 -0.15 -11.21
N ALA A 93 14.39 -0.38 -12.52
CA ALA A 93 13.24 0.04 -13.31
C ALA A 93 11.97 -0.71 -12.92
N VAL A 94 10.86 0.04 -12.81
CA VAL A 94 9.52 -0.54 -12.73
C VAL A 94 9.24 -1.30 -14.03
N PRO A 95 8.68 -2.53 -13.97
CA PRO A 95 8.32 -3.29 -15.17
C PRO A 95 7.42 -2.47 -16.10
N GLU A 96 7.76 -2.41 -17.39
CA GLU A 96 7.05 -1.58 -18.37
C GLU A 96 5.55 -1.89 -18.48
N GLY A 97 5.16 -3.15 -18.25
CA GLY A 97 3.76 -3.58 -18.30
C GLY A 97 2.86 -2.97 -17.22
N ILE A 98 3.46 -2.37 -16.17
CA ILE A 98 2.73 -1.67 -15.09
C ILE A 98 2.43 -0.23 -15.50
N ILE A 99 3.29 0.38 -16.33
CA ILE A 99 3.28 1.80 -16.67
C ILE A 99 2.45 2.02 -17.94
N LEU A 100 1.53 2.98 -17.93
CA LEU A 100 0.76 3.35 -19.11
C LEU A 100 1.70 3.78 -20.26
N LYS A 101 1.37 3.37 -21.47
CA LYS A 101 2.14 3.71 -22.68
C LYS A 101 2.39 5.22 -22.84
N PRO A 102 1.41 6.13 -22.65
CA PRO A 102 1.65 7.57 -22.73
C PRO A 102 2.71 8.08 -21.74
N ILE A 103 2.72 7.57 -20.51
CA ILE A 103 3.72 7.92 -19.49
C ILE A 103 5.11 7.48 -19.94
N ARG A 104 5.26 6.22 -20.39
CA ARG A 104 6.54 5.70 -20.90
C ARG A 104 7.05 6.52 -22.09
N THR A 105 6.16 6.87 -23.01
CA THR A 105 6.50 7.67 -24.19
C THR A 105 6.97 9.07 -23.79
N TYR A 106 6.28 9.72 -22.83
CA TYR A 106 6.66 11.03 -22.32
C TYR A 106 8.05 11.00 -21.66
N VAL A 107 8.29 10.04 -20.76
CA VAL A 107 9.58 9.91 -20.07
C VAL A 107 10.70 9.66 -21.07
N LYS A 108 10.53 8.71 -21.99
CA LYS A 108 11.53 8.41 -23.01
C LYS A 108 11.88 9.61 -23.91
N LYS A 109 10.90 10.45 -24.22
CA LYS A 109 11.10 11.65 -25.06
C LYS A 109 11.78 12.79 -24.32
N ASN A 110 11.39 13.03 -23.06
CA ASN A 110 11.81 14.23 -22.32
C ASN A 110 12.95 13.95 -21.33
N PHE A 111 13.13 12.70 -20.92
CA PHE A 111 14.15 12.23 -19.98
C PHE A 111 14.83 10.95 -20.49
N PRO A 112 15.49 11.00 -21.65
CA PRO A 112 15.97 9.80 -22.36
C PRO A 112 17.03 9.00 -21.61
N GLU A 113 17.78 9.64 -20.71
CA GLU A 113 18.85 9.00 -19.91
C GLU A 113 18.34 8.44 -18.57
N THR A 114 17.03 8.48 -18.34
CA THR A 114 16.41 8.05 -17.08
C THR A 114 15.44 6.90 -17.26
N PHE A 115 15.05 6.30 -16.13
CA PHE A 115 14.00 5.29 -16.07
C PHE A 115 13.17 5.47 -14.80
N ILE A 116 11.96 4.94 -14.83
CA ILE A 116 11.00 5.04 -13.72
C ILE A 116 11.37 3.99 -12.67
N VAL A 117 11.62 4.41 -11.43
CA VAL A 117 11.92 3.54 -10.27
C VAL A 117 10.73 3.35 -9.35
N SER A 118 9.76 4.27 -9.38
CA SER A 118 8.53 4.19 -8.59
C SER A 118 7.33 4.69 -9.38
N ILE A 119 6.17 4.13 -9.12
CA ILE A 119 4.88 4.59 -9.63
C ILE A 119 3.79 4.45 -8.58
N GLU A 120 3.04 5.51 -8.37
CA GLU A 120 1.85 5.54 -7.52
C GLU A 120 0.60 5.82 -8.36
N LYS A 121 -0.47 5.11 -8.04
CA LYS A 121 -1.76 5.24 -8.71
C LYS A 121 -2.80 5.78 -7.75
N GLU A 122 -3.00 7.07 -7.81
CA GLU A 122 -4.03 7.76 -7.06
C GLU A 122 -5.40 7.72 -7.77
N SER A 123 -6.44 8.18 -7.08
CA SER A 123 -7.80 8.18 -7.64
C SER A 123 -7.92 9.02 -8.92
N THR A 124 -7.19 10.12 -9.05
CA THR A 124 -7.28 11.08 -10.14
C THR A 124 -6.02 11.25 -10.97
N TYR A 125 -4.88 10.71 -10.54
CA TYR A 125 -3.60 10.88 -11.21
C TYR A 125 -2.66 9.68 -10.99
N PHE A 126 -1.57 9.67 -11.76
CA PHE A 126 -0.39 8.86 -11.50
C PHE A 126 0.77 9.78 -11.12
N GLU A 127 1.61 9.31 -10.22
CA GLU A 127 2.88 9.94 -9.90
C GLU A 127 4.01 8.93 -10.14
N VAL A 128 5.07 9.35 -10.82
CA VAL A 128 6.23 8.51 -11.07
C VAL A 128 7.49 9.22 -10.61
N GLU A 129 8.43 8.45 -10.07
CA GLU A 129 9.75 8.91 -9.71
C GLU A 129 10.77 8.32 -10.68
N LEU A 130 11.67 9.16 -11.18
CA LEU A 130 12.78 8.77 -12.01
C LEU A 130 14.03 8.46 -11.15
N ASN A 131 14.95 7.69 -11.71
CA ASN A 131 16.18 7.28 -11.00
C ASN A 131 17.13 8.43 -10.63
N ASP A 132 16.89 9.64 -11.13
CA ASP A 132 17.60 10.88 -10.79
C ASP A 132 16.87 11.76 -9.77
N GLY A 133 15.74 11.28 -9.18
CA GLY A 133 14.96 11.98 -8.17
C GLY A 133 13.90 12.95 -8.71
N VAL A 134 13.70 13.00 -10.03
CA VAL A 134 12.62 13.81 -10.62
C VAL A 134 11.29 13.10 -10.43
N GLU A 135 10.31 13.79 -9.86
CA GLU A 135 8.92 13.34 -9.73
C GLU A 135 8.07 13.95 -10.84
N LEU A 136 7.29 13.13 -11.54
CA LEU A 136 6.39 13.53 -12.61
C LEU A 136 4.96 13.11 -12.28
N LYS A 137 4.02 14.03 -12.45
CA LYS A 137 2.59 13.79 -12.27
C LYS A 137 1.88 13.74 -13.61
N PHE A 138 1.00 12.74 -13.78
CA PHE A 138 0.20 12.51 -14.98
C PHE A 138 -1.28 12.33 -14.60
N ASP A 139 -2.17 12.71 -15.49
CA ASP A 139 -3.59 12.38 -15.33
C ASP A 139 -3.86 10.88 -15.52
N ARG A 140 -5.10 10.45 -15.36
CA ARG A 140 -5.51 9.03 -15.46
C ARG A 140 -5.34 8.44 -16.86
N LEU A 141 -5.20 9.25 -17.89
CA LEU A 141 -4.97 8.83 -19.28
C LEU A 141 -3.47 8.86 -19.64
N GLY A 142 -2.60 9.32 -18.72
CA GLY A 142 -1.16 9.44 -18.92
C GLY A 142 -0.75 10.78 -19.52
N GLY A 143 -1.61 11.80 -19.51
CA GLY A 143 -1.26 13.17 -19.90
C GLY A 143 -0.44 13.85 -18.81
N PHE A 144 0.70 14.46 -19.18
CA PHE A 144 1.59 15.16 -18.25
C PHE A 144 0.87 16.36 -17.59
N LYS A 145 1.08 16.53 -16.29
CA LYS A 145 0.52 17.63 -15.49
C LYS A 145 1.56 18.52 -14.85
N SER A 146 2.52 17.95 -14.16
CA SER A 146 3.53 18.72 -13.43
C SER A 146 4.78 17.89 -13.16
N MET A 147 5.85 18.61 -12.85
CA MET A 147 7.15 18.06 -12.45
C MET A 147 7.58 18.70 -11.14
N LYS A 148 8.22 17.92 -10.29
CA LYS A 148 8.88 18.38 -9.06
C LYS A 148 10.28 17.76 -9.03
N MET A 149 11.26 18.52 -8.56
CA MET A 149 12.60 18.03 -8.25
C MET A 149 12.79 18.13 -6.74
N ASP A 150 13.31 17.08 -6.14
CA ASP A 150 13.79 17.20 -4.77
C ASP A 150 15.14 17.97 -4.79
N ASP A 151 15.15 19.09 -4.07
CA ASP A 151 16.36 19.92 -3.86
C ASP A 151 17.32 19.25 -2.86
#